data_df329fd2e7248ec4aff8870ab097bbc6
#
_entry.id   df329fd2e7248ec4aff8870ab097bbc6
#
_cell.length_a   1.000
_cell.length_b   1.000
_cell.length_c   1.000
_cell.angle_alpha   90.00
_cell.angle_beta   90.00
_cell.angle_gamma   90.00
#
_symmetry.space_group_name_H-M   'P 1'
#
loop_
_entity.id
_entity.type
_entity.pdbx_description
1 polymer ?
#
loop_
_entity_poly.entity_id
_entity_poly.type
_entity_poly.pdbx_seq_one_letter_code
_entity_poly.pdbx_strand_id
1 'polypeptide(L)'
;HFDRQTIAEEDVSIAEVTLENGLSALSNLNCALELARDGIIDAITFGPFNKAALIEAGLGHEDELHYMAEFLQVETYVSELNTLEGLWTSRVSSHIALKEVPDYITEHRISEAVHLIDKTLRRSGMIRPRLSVAALNPHAGDNGNFGREEIDIISPSVQKLQAEQLNVDGPWPSDTVFLKAKTGEVDGIITTYHDQGQIA
;
A
#
# COMPACT_ATOMS: atom_id res chain seq x y z
N HIS A 1 12.35 -19.16 19.54
CA HIS A 1 13.49 -18.83 18.65
C HIS A 1 13.71 -20.00 17.69
N PHE A 2 13.72 -19.71 16.39
CA PHE A 2 13.90 -20.69 15.35
C PHE A 2 15.11 -20.28 14.51
N ASP A 3 16.28 -20.88 14.80
CA ASP A 3 17.51 -20.62 14.07
C ASP A 3 17.63 -21.59 12.89
N ARG A 4 17.68 -21.06 11.68
CA ARG A 4 17.77 -21.85 10.45
C ARG A 4 19.20 -22.06 9.95
N GLN A 5 20.17 -21.34 10.52
CA GLN A 5 21.56 -21.37 10.09
C GLN A 5 21.71 -21.21 8.57
N THR A 6 21.03 -20.19 8.00
CA THR A 6 20.98 -19.95 6.55
C THR A 6 22.28 -19.36 5.99
N ILE A 7 23.15 -18.84 6.86
CA ILE A 7 24.49 -18.30 6.53
C ILE A 7 25.39 -18.48 7.75
N ALA A 8 26.65 -18.83 7.55
CA ALA A 8 27.64 -18.85 8.62
C ALA A 8 28.07 -17.41 8.98
N GLU A 9 28.44 -17.19 10.26
CA GLU A 9 28.79 -15.84 10.74
C GLU A 9 29.99 -15.26 9.97
N GLU A 10 30.95 -16.10 9.60
CA GLU A 10 32.13 -15.74 8.81
C GLU A 10 31.84 -15.35 7.36
N ASP A 11 30.70 -15.78 6.82
CA ASP A 11 30.27 -15.49 5.44
C ASP A 11 29.41 -14.21 5.34
N VAL A 12 29.05 -13.61 6.47
CA VAL A 12 28.25 -12.37 6.49
C VAL A 12 29.11 -11.18 6.10
N SER A 13 28.86 -10.59 4.94
CA SER A 13 29.48 -9.33 4.50
C SER A 13 28.59 -8.14 4.87
N ILE A 14 29.07 -7.31 5.81
CA ILE A 14 28.33 -6.13 6.29
C ILE A 14 28.45 -5.01 5.27
N ALA A 15 27.29 -4.40 4.92
CA ALA A 15 27.17 -3.29 3.97
C ALA A 15 27.58 -3.62 2.53
N GLU A 16 27.65 -4.90 2.19
CA GLU A 16 27.91 -5.38 0.84
C GLU A 16 26.68 -6.11 0.26
N VAL A 17 26.53 -6.02 -1.06
CA VAL A 17 25.56 -6.83 -1.80
C VAL A 17 26.23 -8.14 -2.16
N THR A 18 25.76 -9.25 -1.58
CA THR A 18 26.27 -10.58 -1.91
C THR A 18 25.13 -11.55 -2.14
N LEU A 19 25.37 -12.55 -2.98
CA LEU A 19 24.41 -13.62 -3.25
C LEU A 19 24.06 -14.39 -1.96
N GLU A 20 25.05 -14.68 -1.12
CA GLU A 20 24.89 -15.41 0.13
C GLU A 20 23.96 -14.69 1.10
N ASN A 21 24.14 -13.37 1.26
CA ASN A 21 23.24 -12.53 2.07
C ASN A 21 21.82 -12.52 1.49
N GLY A 22 21.69 -12.45 0.17
CA GLY A 22 20.39 -12.48 -0.53
C GLY A 22 19.69 -13.83 -0.35
N LEU A 23 20.41 -14.95 -0.54
CA LEU A 23 19.86 -16.30 -0.34
C LEU A 23 19.42 -16.54 1.10
N SER A 24 20.19 -16.07 2.06
CA SER A 24 19.85 -16.16 3.48
C SER A 24 18.57 -15.39 3.79
N ALA A 25 18.46 -14.14 3.32
CA ALA A 25 17.29 -13.30 3.51
C ALA A 25 16.04 -13.93 2.86
N LEU A 26 16.14 -14.39 1.62
CA LEU A 26 15.03 -15.02 0.89
C LEU A 26 14.61 -16.34 1.54
N SER A 27 15.56 -17.15 2.00
CA SER A 27 15.25 -18.40 2.73
C SER A 27 14.51 -18.13 4.05
N ASN A 28 14.88 -17.09 4.78
CA ASN A 28 14.19 -16.70 6.01
C ASN A 28 12.77 -16.17 5.71
N LEU A 29 12.60 -15.36 4.66
CA LEU A 29 11.30 -14.87 4.23
C LEU A 29 10.38 -16.04 3.84
N ASN A 30 10.88 -17.00 3.04
CA ASN A 30 10.12 -18.17 2.64
C ASN A 30 9.65 -19.00 3.83
N CYS A 31 10.52 -19.21 4.82
CA CYS A 31 10.11 -19.91 6.04
C CYS A 31 9.00 -19.15 6.79
N ALA A 32 9.10 -17.83 6.90
CA ALA A 32 8.05 -17.03 7.54
C ALA A 32 6.73 -17.12 6.77
N LEU A 33 6.78 -17.11 5.44
CA LEU A 33 5.61 -17.26 4.57
C LEU A 33 4.97 -18.66 4.70
N GLU A 34 5.77 -19.73 4.78
CA GLU A 34 5.28 -21.08 5.05
C GLU A 34 4.54 -21.15 6.40
N LEU A 35 5.15 -20.60 7.46
CA LEU A 35 4.53 -20.57 8.78
C LEU A 35 3.24 -19.76 8.81
N ALA A 36 3.17 -18.65 8.07
CA ALA A 36 1.96 -17.86 7.94
C ALA A 36 0.86 -18.60 7.17
N ARG A 37 1.22 -19.23 6.04
CA ARG A 37 0.30 -20.05 5.24
C ARG A 37 -0.29 -21.20 6.04
N ASP A 38 0.51 -21.83 6.88
CA ASP A 38 0.10 -22.97 7.70
C ASP A 38 -0.62 -22.53 8.99
N GLY A 39 -0.84 -21.22 9.19
CA GLY A 39 -1.56 -20.64 10.34
C GLY A 39 -0.81 -20.76 11.67
N ILE A 40 0.49 -20.97 11.64
CA ILE A 40 1.35 -21.07 12.84
C ILE A 40 1.67 -19.70 13.41
N ILE A 41 1.74 -18.68 12.54
CA ILE A 41 1.95 -17.27 12.90
C ILE A 41 0.88 -16.39 12.28
N ASP A 42 0.56 -15.28 12.94
CA ASP A 42 -0.49 -14.34 12.52
C ASP A 42 0.05 -13.16 11.70
N ALA A 43 1.34 -12.87 11.79
CA ALA A 43 1.97 -11.76 11.10
C ALA A 43 3.47 -12.01 10.88
N ILE A 44 4.00 -11.37 9.85
CA ILE A 44 5.43 -11.33 9.54
C ILE A 44 5.90 -9.89 9.70
N THR A 45 6.95 -9.68 10.50
CA THR A 45 7.66 -8.41 10.60
C THR A 45 9.10 -8.59 10.19
N PHE A 46 9.63 -7.68 9.41
CA PHE A 46 11.02 -7.74 8.93
C PHE A 46 11.62 -6.34 8.85
N GLY A 47 12.95 -6.28 8.94
CA GLY A 47 13.72 -5.07 8.67
C GLY A 47 13.85 -4.82 7.16
N PRO A 48 14.45 -3.68 6.76
CA PRO A 48 14.66 -3.37 5.34
C PRO A 48 15.51 -4.45 4.67
N PHE A 49 15.05 -4.93 3.52
CA PHE A 49 15.82 -5.83 2.66
C PHE A 49 16.77 -5.04 1.74
N ASN A 50 17.89 -5.64 1.40
CA ASN A 50 18.69 -5.16 0.27
C ASN A 50 18.09 -5.73 -1.02
N LYS A 51 17.40 -4.89 -1.80
CA LYS A 51 16.71 -5.32 -3.02
C LYS A 51 17.63 -5.94 -4.06
N ALA A 52 18.85 -5.38 -4.23
CA ALA A 52 19.81 -5.92 -5.18
C ALA A 52 20.23 -7.35 -4.80
N ALA A 53 20.49 -7.61 -3.51
CA ALA A 53 20.82 -8.95 -3.05
C ALA A 53 19.67 -9.94 -3.22
N LEU A 54 18.42 -9.52 -2.97
CA LEU A 54 17.23 -10.36 -3.19
C LEU A 54 17.02 -10.70 -4.66
N ILE A 55 17.21 -9.74 -5.57
CA ILE A 55 17.13 -9.96 -7.02
C ILE A 55 18.21 -10.96 -7.46
N GLU A 56 19.45 -10.79 -6.99
CA GLU A 56 20.55 -11.70 -7.28
C GLU A 56 20.27 -13.13 -6.74
N ALA A 57 19.60 -13.22 -5.60
CA ALA A 57 19.15 -14.48 -5.00
C ALA A 57 17.93 -15.11 -5.69
N GLY A 58 17.36 -14.46 -6.71
CA GLY A 58 16.27 -15.01 -7.50
C GLY A 58 14.87 -14.64 -6.99
N LEU A 59 14.68 -13.46 -6.40
CA LEU A 59 13.35 -12.97 -5.97
C LEU A 59 12.30 -13.05 -7.09
N GLY A 60 12.70 -12.72 -8.36
CA GLY A 60 11.84 -12.89 -9.53
C GLY A 60 10.71 -11.87 -9.68
N HIS A 61 10.61 -10.89 -8.78
CA HIS A 61 9.57 -9.85 -8.73
C HIS A 61 10.19 -8.46 -8.55
N GLU A 62 9.40 -7.41 -8.84
CA GLU A 62 9.83 -6.02 -8.67
C GLU A 62 10.05 -5.65 -7.19
N ASP A 63 9.28 -6.28 -6.30
CA ASP A 63 9.33 -6.07 -4.86
C ASP A 63 8.91 -7.29 -4.05
N GLU A 64 9.08 -7.19 -2.74
CA GLU A 64 8.76 -8.23 -1.77
C GLU A 64 7.25 -8.47 -1.67
N LEU A 65 6.43 -7.43 -1.87
CA LEU A 65 4.96 -7.52 -1.77
C LEU A 65 4.41 -8.48 -2.83
N HIS A 66 4.82 -8.32 -4.09
CA HIS A 66 4.36 -9.16 -5.20
C HIS A 66 4.90 -10.59 -5.06
N TYR A 67 6.15 -10.74 -4.60
CA TYR A 67 6.70 -12.04 -4.28
C TYR A 67 5.89 -12.77 -3.21
N MET A 68 5.58 -12.09 -2.09
CA MET A 68 4.77 -12.66 -1.01
C MET A 68 3.36 -13.00 -1.46
N ALA A 69 2.74 -12.15 -2.29
CA ALA A 69 1.41 -12.38 -2.83
C ALA A 69 1.37 -13.64 -3.71
N GLU A 70 2.34 -13.82 -4.61
CA GLU A 70 2.44 -15.02 -5.43
C GLU A 70 2.70 -16.28 -4.58
N PHE A 71 3.65 -16.21 -3.63
CA PHE A 71 3.96 -17.32 -2.74
C PHE A 71 2.73 -17.80 -1.96
N LEU A 72 1.91 -16.85 -1.49
CA LEU A 72 0.68 -17.12 -0.73
C LEU A 72 -0.54 -17.37 -1.63
N GLN A 73 -0.38 -17.33 -2.97
CA GLN A 73 -1.45 -17.49 -3.95
C GLN A 73 -2.61 -16.50 -3.75
N VAL A 74 -2.26 -15.24 -3.46
CA VAL A 74 -3.24 -14.15 -3.32
C VAL A 74 -3.58 -13.61 -4.70
N GLU A 75 -4.82 -13.86 -5.15
CA GLU A 75 -5.32 -13.41 -6.46
C GLU A 75 -6.02 -12.04 -6.42
N THR A 76 -6.25 -11.51 -5.21
CA THR A 76 -6.90 -10.22 -5.03
C THR A 76 -5.89 -9.08 -5.03
N TYR A 77 -6.41 -7.85 -5.20
CA TYR A 77 -5.59 -6.65 -5.10
C TYR A 77 -4.80 -6.58 -3.80
N VAL A 78 -3.52 -6.30 -3.91
CA VAL A 78 -2.58 -6.09 -2.80
C VAL A 78 -1.94 -4.71 -2.93
N SER A 79 -1.73 -4.05 -1.82
CA SER A 79 -1.02 -2.77 -1.76
C SER A 79 -0.46 -2.53 -0.36
N GLU A 80 0.54 -1.69 -0.28
CA GLU A 80 1.05 -1.19 0.99
C GLU A 80 0.08 -0.19 1.59
N LEU A 81 -0.10 -0.25 2.90
CA LEU A 81 -0.78 0.76 3.70
C LEU A 81 0.22 1.39 4.66
N ASN A 82 0.22 2.72 4.74
CA ASN A 82 1.01 3.43 5.73
C ASN A 82 0.14 3.79 6.94
N THR A 83 0.73 3.76 8.12
CA THR A 83 0.03 4.12 9.36
C THR A 83 0.86 5.09 10.18
N LEU A 84 0.23 6.15 10.66
CA LEU A 84 0.84 7.12 11.56
C LEU A 84 -0.21 7.61 12.55
N GLU A 85 0.04 7.39 13.85
CA GLU A 85 -0.80 7.91 14.94
C GLU A 85 -2.32 7.65 14.80
N GLY A 86 -2.67 6.50 14.21
CA GLY A 86 -4.07 6.10 14.02
C GLY A 86 -4.67 6.48 12.66
N LEU A 87 -3.99 7.31 11.86
CA LEU A 87 -4.34 7.53 10.47
C LEU A 87 -3.76 6.41 9.60
N TRP A 88 -4.56 5.92 8.68
CA TRP A 88 -4.13 4.97 7.65
C TRP A 88 -4.19 5.62 6.27
N THR A 89 -3.21 5.34 5.42
CA THR A 89 -3.26 5.79 4.03
C THR A 89 -3.09 4.63 3.07
N SER A 90 -3.87 4.67 2.01
CA SER A 90 -3.81 3.81 0.83
C SER A 90 -3.54 4.68 -0.40
N ARG A 91 -3.25 4.09 -1.55
CA ARG A 91 -2.97 4.84 -2.77
C ARG A 91 -3.51 4.15 -4.02
N VAL A 92 -3.94 4.94 -4.99
CA VAL A 92 -4.46 4.45 -6.28
C VAL A 92 -3.31 4.03 -7.19
N SER A 93 -2.20 4.78 -7.17
CA SER A 93 -0.98 4.44 -7.90
C SER A 93 0.25 4.54 -6.99
N SER A 94 1.28 3.72 -7.23
CA SER A 94 2.47 3.63 -6.41
C SER A 94 3.73 3.88 -7.27
N HIS A 95 4.58 2.92 -7.48
CA HIS A 95 5.91 3.04 -8.09
C HIS A 95 5.84 3.21 -9.62
N ILE A 96 5.24 4.30 -10.09
CA ILE A 96 5.14 4.66 -11.52
C ILE A 96 5.67 6.08 -11.74
N ALA A 97 5.98 6.42 -12.98
CA ALA A 97 6.39 7.78 -13.31
C ALA A 97 5.23 8.76 -13.09
N LEU A 98 5.51 9.94 -12.52
CA LEU A 98 4.48 10.94 -12.19
C LEU A 98 3.62 11.33 -13.41
N LYS A 99 4.20 11.39 -14.60
CA LYS A 99 3.48 11.68 -15.85
C LYS A 99 2.45 10.62 -16.25
N GLU A 100 2.55 9.41 -15.69
CA GLU A 100 1.66 8.27 -15.97
C GLU A 100 0.52 8.19 -14.97
N VAL A 101 0.61 8.92 -13.85
CA VAL A 101 -0.40 8.89 -12.79
C VAL A 101 -1.82 9.12 -13.30
N PRO A 102 -2.12 10.12 -14.15
CA PRO A 102 -3.48 10.34 -14.65
C PRO A 102 -4.09 9.11 -15.33
N ASP A 103 -3.31 8.35 -16.08
CA ASP A 103 -3.77 7.14 -16.79
C ASP A 103 -4.11 5.99 -15.81
N TYR A 104 -3.57 6.04 -14.59
CA TYR A 104 -3.85 5.08 -13.52
C TYR A 104 -5.06 5.46 -12.68
N ILE A 105 -5.58 6.69 -12.80
CA ILE A 105 -6.79 7.10 -12.08
C ILE A 105 -8.01 6.53 -12.80
N THR A 106 -8.46 5.38 -12.35
CA THR A 106 -9.61 4.66 -12.88
C THR A 106 -10.60 4.31 -11.76
N GLU A 107 -11.88 4.15 -12.10
CA GLU A 107 -12.91 3.71 -11.15
C GLU A 107 -12.49 2.40 -10.46
N HIS A 108 -11.97 1.45 -11.24
CA HIS A 108 -11.55 0.15 -10.73
C HIS A 108 -10.46 0.28 -9.66
N ARG A 109 -9.37 1.02 -9.93
CA ARG A 109 -8.26 1.19 -8.99
C ARG A 109 -8.64 1.98 -7.74
N ILE A 110 -9.49 3.00 -7.89
CA ILE A 110 -10.04 3.74 -6.74
C ILE A 110 -10.86 2.80 -5.87
N SER A 111 -11.72 1.99 -6.48
CA SER A 111 -12.53 1.01 -5.76
C SER A 111 -11.68 -0.01 -5.01
N GLU A 112 -10.66 -0.58 -5.64
CA GLU A 112 -9.75 -1.53 -5.00
C GLU A 112 -9.03 -0.91 -3.79
N ALA A 113 -8.49 0.30 -3.94
CA ALA A 113 -7.78 1.00 -2.87
C ALA A 113 -8.71 1.33 -1.68
N VAL A 114 -9.96 1.76 -1.95
CA VAL A 114 -10.96 2.04 -0.90
C VAL A 114 -11.39 0.76 -0.19
N HIS A 115 -11.70 -0.31 -0.93
CA HIS A 115 -12.09 -1.58 -0.33
C HIS A 115 -10.96 -2.21 0.52
N LEU A 116 -9.72 -2.11 0.06
CA LEU A 116 -8.57 -2.62 0.80
C LEU A 116 -8.45 -1.94 2.17
N ILE A 117 -8.47 -0.60 2.21
CA ILE A 117 -8.32 0.13 3.46
C ILE A 117 -9.56 -0.04 4.36
N ASP A 118 -10.78 -0.02 3.83
CA ASP A 118 -12.02 -0.29 4.61
C ASP A 118 -11.97 -1.66 5.28
N LYS A 119 -11.65 -2.70 4.50
CA LYS A 119 -11.52 -4.07 5.00
C LYS A 119 -10.45 -4.19 6.08
N THR A 120 -9.32 -3.52 5.90
CA THR A 120 -8.20 -3.56 6.85
C THR A 120 -8.57 -2.85 8.15
N LEU A 121 -9.18 -1.68 8.09
CA LEU A 121 -9.64 -0.93 9.27
C LEU A 121 -10.75 -1.68 10.02
N ARG A 122 -11.67 -2.33 9.31
CA ARG A 122 -12.69 -3.20 9.96
C ARG A 122 -12.04 -4.39 10.66
N ARG A 123 -11.03 -5.00 10.08
CA ARG A 123 -10.27 -6.09 10.72
C ARG A 123 -9.48 -5.61 11.94
N SER A 124 -9.06 -4.36 11.97
CA SER A 124 -8.42 -3.76 13.15
C SER A 124 -9.41 -3.38 14.27
N GLY A 125 -10.71 -3.62 14.07
CA GLY A 125 -11.76 -3.40 15.07
C GLY A 125 -12.64 -2.18 14.84
N MET A 126 -12.44 -1.40 13.78
CA MET A 126 -13.32 -0.27 13.46
C MET A 126 -14.63 -0.76 12.83
N ILE A 127 -15.76 -0.40 13.42
CA ILE A 127 -17.08 -0.84 12.92
C ILE A 127 -17.42 -0.16 11.60
N ARG A 128 -17.15 1.14 11.49
CA ARG A 128 -17.48 1.98 10.34
C ARG A 128 -16.38 3.00 10.07
N PRO A 129 -15.28 2.61 9.42
CA PRO A 129 -14.20 3.50 9.08
C PRO A 129 -14.68 4.72 8.29
N ARG A 130 -14.14 5.89 8.58
CA ARG A 130 -14.39 7.14 7.86
C ARG A 130 -13.25 7.35 6.89
N LEU A 131 -13.55 7.32 5.59
CA LEU A 131 -12.55 7.35 4.53
C LEU A 131 -12.70 8.61 3.71
N SER A 132 -11.59 9.20 3.26
CA SER A 132 -11.59 10.31 2.32
C SER A 132 -10.67 10.03 1.14
N VAL A 133 -11.15 10.31 -0.06
CA VAL A 133 -10.36 10.23 -1.29
C VAL A 133 -9.75 11.59 -1.59
N ALA A 134 -8.44 11.64 -1.76
CA ALA A 134 -7.74 12.85 -2.18
C ALA A 134 -7.96 13.13 -3.67
N ALA A 135 -7.97 14.40 -4.04
CA ALA A 135 -7.98 14.83 -5.43
C ALA A 135 -6.60 14.58 -6.10
N LEU A 136 -6.59 14.42 -7.41
CA LEU A 136 -5.39 14.40 -8.21
C LEU A 136 -4.85 15.82 -8.44
N ASN A 137 -5.76 16.71 -8.88
CA ASN A 137 -5.40 18.04 -9.32
C ASN A 137 -5.50 19.08 -8.19
N PRO A 138 -4.77 20.22 -8.30
CA PRO A 138 -4.88 21.31 -7.34
C PRO A 138 -6.33 21.78 -7.18
N HIS A 139 -6.72 22.08 -5.92
CA HIS A 139 -8.05 22.55 -5.57
C HIS A 139 -9.18 21.63 -6.05
N ALA A 140 -8.93 20.32 -6.09
CA ALA A 140 -9.83 19.30 -6.62
C ALA A 140 -10.31 19.62 -8.06
N GLY A 141 -9.38 20.05 -8.90
CA GLY A 141 -9.60 20.34 -10.31
C GLY A 141 -10.26 21.71 -10.60
N ASP A 142 -10.67 22.47 -9.57
CA ASP A 142 -11.30 23.80 -9.70
C ASP A 142 -12.36 23.86 -10.84
N ASN A 143 -13.39 23.03 -10.71
CA ASN A 143 -14.46 22.87 -11.71
C ASN A 143 -13.96 22.48 -13.12
N GLY A 144 -12.82 21.80 -13.21
CA GLY A 144 -12.23 21.35 -14.46
C GLY A 144 -11.21 22.30 -15.08
N ASN A 145 -10.86 23.40 -14.40
CA ASN A 145 -9.83 24.33 -14.87
C ASN A 145 -8.41 23.74 -14.82
N PHE A 146 -8.15 22.84 -13.87
CA PHE A 146 -6.84 22.21 -13.67
C PHE A 146 -6.81 20.70 -13.99
N GLY A 147 -7.85 20.20 -14.62
CA GLY A 147 -8.03 18.79 -14.96
C GLY A 147 -9.46 18.36 -14.69
N ARG A 148 -9.86 17.23 -15.26
CA ARG A 148 -11.24 16.74 -15.18
C ARG A 148 -11.38 15.40 -14.48
N GLU A 149 -10.29 14.83 -13.99
CA GLU A 149 -10.27 13.52 -13.36
C GLU A 149 -11.18 13.46 -12.13
N GLU A 150 -11.29 14.57 -11.39
CA GLU A 150 -12.20 14.69 -10.24
C GLU A 150 -13.68 14.61 -10.69
N ILE A 151 -14.04 15.26 -11.80
CA ILE A 151 -15.41 15.31 -12.30
C ILE A 151 -15.78 14.01 -13.01
N ASP A 152 -14.85 13.53 -13.86
CA ASP A 152 -15.16 12.46 -14.81
C ASP A 152 -14.93 11.06 -14.21
N ILE A 153 -14.06 10.94 -13.18
CA ILE A 153 -13.64 9.66 -12.62
C ILE A 153 -13.80 9.60 -11.11
N ILE A 154 -13.16 10.50 -10.33
CA ILE A 154 -13.05 10.34 -8.88
C ILE A 154 -14.39 10.52 -8.19
N SER A 155 -15.12 11.62 -8.50
CA SER A 155 -16.43 11.87 -7.90
C SER A 155 -17.46 10.78 -8.22
N PRO A 156 -17.61 10.32 -9.48
CA PRO A 156 -18.47 9.18 -9.79
C PRO A 156 -18.07 7.90 -9.04
N SER A 157 -16.77 7.60 -8.90
CA SER A 157 -16.28 6.44 -8.15
C SER A 157 -16.66 6.53 -6.68
N VAL A 158 -16.48 7.69 -6.05
CA VAL A 158 -16.88 7.92 -4.66
C VAL A 158 -18.38 7.74 -4.47
N GLN A 159 -19.21 8.29 -5.37
CA GLN A 159 -20.67 8.13 -5.31
C GLN A 159 -21.11 6.67 -5.42
N LYS A 160 -20.45 5.89 -6.28
CA LYS A 160 -20.70 4.45 -6.41
C LYS A 160 -20.37 3.70 -5.13
N LEU A 161 -19.21 3.98 -4.54
CA LEU A 161 -18.78 3.37 -3.27
C LEU A 161 -19.71 3.74 -2.09
N GLN A 162 -20.24 4.97 -2.07
CA GLN A 162 -21.28 5.39 -1.12
C GLN A 162 -22.58 4.58 -1.30
N ALA A 163 -22.96 4.31 -2.55
CA ALA A 163 -24.13 3.45 -2.85
C ALA A 163 -23.92 2.01 -2.37
N GLU A 164 -22.67 1.53 -2.30
CA GLU A 164 -22.28 0.26 -1.70
C GLU A 164 -22.23 0.31 -0.15
N GLN A 165 -22.69 1.41 0.46
CA GLN A 165 -22.71 1.63 1.91
C GLN A 165 -21.34 1.82 2.56
N LEU A 166 -20.30 2.11 1.81
CA LEU A 166 -19.02 2.52 2.36
C LEU A 166 -19.11 3.96 2.89
N ASN A 167 -18.46 4.22 4.01
CA ASN A 167 -18.41 5.56 4.61
C ASN A 167 -17.20 6.32 4.05
N VAL A 168 -17.31 6.74 2.82
CA VAL A 168 -16.25 7.43 2.05
C VAL A 168 -16.75 8.75 1.50
N ASP A 169 -15.90 9.77 1.51
CA ASP A 169 -16.16 11.07 0.90
C ASP A 169 -14.99 11.53 0.01
N GLY A 170 -15.19 12.62 -0.72
CA GLY A 170 -14.19 13.18 -1.63
C GLY A 170 -14.73 13.42 -3.04
N PRO A 171 -13.88 13.87 -3.98
CA PRO A 171 -12.45 14.18 -3.79
C PRO A 171 -12.22 15.45 -2.96
N TRP A 172 -11.27 15.38 -2.05
CA TRP A 172 -10.81 16.52 -1.26
C TRP A 172 -9.48 17.05 -1.77
N PRO A 173 -9.27 18.38 -1.81
CA PRO A 173 -7.95 18.93 -2.14
C PRO A 173 -6.86 18.31 -1.26
N SER A 174 -5.73 17.95 -1.86
CA SER A 174 -4.64 17.23 -1.21
C SER A 174 -4.03 17.99 -0.02
N ASP A 175 -4.01 19.30 -0.10
CA ASP A 175 -3.51 20.20 0.95
C ASP A 175 -4.44 20.30 2.16
N THR A 176 -5.69 19.88 2.04
CA THR A 176 -6.69 19.98 3.11
C THR A 176 -7.14 18.64 3.67
N VAL A 177 -7.09 17.57 2.90
CA VAL A 177 -7.56 16.24 3.34
C VAL A 177 -6.82 15.74 4.59
N PHE A 178 -5.52 16.00 4.71
CA PHE A 178 -4.71 15.61 5.87
C PHE A 178 -5.02 16.46 7.12
N LEU A 179 -5.52 17.69 6.95
CA LEU A 179 -6.02 18.48 8.08
C LEU A 179 -7.27 17.84 8.70
N LYS A 180 -8.15 17.23 7.89
CA LYS A 180 -9.30 16.44 8.39
C LYS A 180 -8.83 15.24 9.24
N ALA A 181 -7.75 14.58 8.84
CA ALA A 181 -7.16 13.51 9.63
C ALA A 181 -6.62 14.03 10.96
N LYS A 182 -5.90 15.14 10.94
CA LYS A 182 -5.36 15.77 12.16
C LYS A 182 -6.43 16.18 13.16
N THR A 183 -7.63 16.54 12.69
CA THR A 183 -8.78 16.85 13.57
C THR A 183 -9.59 15.62 13.96
N GLY A 184 -9.18 14.43 13.52
CA GLY A 184 -9.87 13.18 13.83
C GLY A 184 -11.21 13.00 13.09
N GLU A 185 -11.39 13.67 11.97
CA GLU A 185 -12.61 13.55 11.15
C GLU A 185 -12.60 12.30 10.26
N VAL A 186 -11.41 11.80 9.90
CA VAL A 186 -11.22 10.62 9.06
C VAL A 186 -10.23 9.63 9.68
N ASP A 187 -10.43 8.36 9.39
CA ASP A 187 -9.62 7.24 9.87
C ASP A 187 -8.67 6.74 8.78
N GLY A 188 -9.02 6.99 7.51
CA GLY A 188 -8.22 6.60 6.36
C GLY A 188 -8.31 7.58 5.20
N ILE A 189 -7.18 7.78 4.51
CA ILE A 189 -7.09 8.61 3.31
C ILE A 189 -6.61 7.75 2.15
N ILE A 190 -7.29 7.87 1.02
CA ILE A 190 -6.89 7.28 -0.25
C ILE A 190 -6.25 8.37 -1.10
N THR A 191 -4.94 8.27 -1.29
CA THR A 191 -4.18 9.20 -2.13
C THR A 191 -4.14 8.72 -3.58
N THR A 192 -3.91 9.63 -4.51
CA THR A 192 -3.91 9.30 -5.94
C THR A 192 -2.55 8.80 -6.41
N TYR A 193 -1.45 9.23 -5.77
CA TYR A 193 -0.09 8.80 -6.09
C TYR A 193 0.81 8.76 -4.85
N HIS A 194 1.97 8.14 -5.00
CA HIS A 194 2.90 7.81 -3.92
C HIS A 194 3.24 9.02 -3.03
N ASP A 195 3.83 10.07 -3.59
CA ASP A 195 4.37 11.19 -2.81
C ASP A 195 3.27 12.03 -2.14
N GLN A 196 2.06 12.03 -2.70
CA GLN A 196 0.91 12.70 -2.08
C GLN A 196 0.60 12.15 -0.68
N GLY A 197 0.85 10.87 -0.44
CA GLY A 197 0.62 10.23 0.85
C GLY A 197 1.86 10.09 1.72
N GLN A 198 3.06 10.20 1.15
CA GLN A 198 4.30 10.00 1.89
C GLN A 198 4.90 11.31 2.45
N ILE A 199 4.57 12.45 1.83
CA ILE A 199 5.10 13.75 2.23
C ILE A 199 4.19 14.44 3.26
N ALA A 200 2.93 14.08 3.32
CA ALA A 200 1.89 14.74 4.12
C ALA A 200 1.99 14.45 5.63
#